data_2c36e75042b567bc936396128b4bccad
#
_entry.id   2c36e75042b567bc936396128b4bccad
#
_cell.length_a   1.000
_cell.length_b   1.000
_cell.length_c   1.000
_cell.angle_alpha   90.00
_cell.angle_beta   90.00
_cell.angle_gamma   90.00
#
_symmetry.space_group_name_H-M   'P 1'
#
loop_
_entity.id
_entity.type
_entity.pdbx_description
1 polymer ?
#
loop_
_entity_poly.entity_id
_entity_poly.type
_entity_poly.pdbx_seq_one_letter_code
_entity_poly.pdbx_strand_id
1 'polypeptide(L)'
;MELQAELLLLRPWHEDDAEELYRYAHNSNVGPIVGWPLHTSVENSREIIKTVLSGEETYAVVLKETSEPIGSIGIMTARSEIHTVKISDTECEIGYWIGEPYRGQGLIPEAICEILRHAFEDLHLSSVWCGYYDGNEKSRRAQEKCGFIYHHTEHNKPVPLMNDTRTEHFTKITLEDWKNNIGNLK
;
A
#
# COMPACT_ATOMS: atom_id res chain seq x y z
N MET A 1 4.70 2.03 15.49
CA MET A 1 5.28 3.36 15.16
C MET A 1 4.23 4.20 14.46
N GLU A 2 4.34 5.54 14.50
CA GLU A 2 3.48 6.45 13.71
C GLU A 2 4.37 7.27 12.78
N LEU A 3 3.93 7.44 11.53
CA LEU A 3 4.63 8.25 10.53
C LEU A 3 3.75 9.44 10.16
N GLN A 4 4.37 10.62 10.04
CA GLN A 4 3.66 11.89 9.87
C GLN A 4 3.90 12.44 8.46
N ALA A 5 2.85 12.57 7.66
CA ALA A 5 2.84 13.30 6.42
C ALA A 5 2.10 14.65 6.57
N GLU A 6 1.89 15.40 5.53
CA GLU A 6 1.25 16.73 5.62
C GLU A 6 -0.22 16.60 6.03
N LEU A 7 -1.03 15.89 5.25
CA LEU A 7 -2.46 15.68 5.46
C LEU A 7 -2.77 14.37 6.19
N LEU A 8 -1.81 13.44 6.24
CA LEU A 8 -2.02 12.07 6.69
C LEU A 8 -1.20 11.73 7.93
N LEU A 9 -1.78 10.85 8.75
CA LEU A 9 -1.11 10.09 9.80
C LEU A 9 -1.14 8.62 9.39
N LEU A 10 0.03 7.98 9.31
CA LEU A 10 0.13 6.53 9.14
C LEU A 10 0.38 5.93 10.51
N ARG A 11 -0.58 5.16 11.03
CA ARG A 11 -0.52 4.54 12.37
C ARG A 11 -0.94 3.08 12.31
N PRO A 12 -0.58 2.26 13.30
CA PRO A 12 -1.15 0.93 13.42
C PRO A 12 -2.68 0.95 13.37
N TRP A 13 -3.26 -0.10 12.80
CA TRP A 13 -4.70 -0.32 12.86
C TRP A 13 -5.14 -0.62 14.31
N HIS A 14 -6.27 -0.09 14.72
CA HIS A 14 -6.92 -0.39 15.98
C HIS A 14 -8.22 -1.17 15.73
N GLU A 15 -8.60 -2.05 16.66
CA GLU A 15 -9.85 -2.80 16.53
C GLU A 15 -11.09 -1.90 16.43
N ASP A 16 -11.02 -0.71 17.01
CA ASP A 16 -12.09 0.30 16.94
C ASP A 16 -12.25 0.90 15.55
N ASP A 17 -11.27 0.75 14.65
CA ASP A 17 -11.36 1.19 13.25
C ASP A 17 -12.20 0.22 12.36
N ALA A 18 -12.78 -0.82 12.94
CA ALA A 18 -13.45 -1.87 12.18
C ALA A 18 -14.67 -1.37 11.38
N GLU A 19 -15.37 -0.36 11.86
CA GLU A 19 -16.52 0.24 11.15
C GLU A 19 -16.06 1.00 9.91
N GLU A 20 -15.01 1.82 10.04
CA GLU A 20 -14.43 2.58 8.94
C GLU A 20 -13.79 1.64 7.91
N LEU A 21 -13.05 0.62 8.37
CA LEU A 21 -12.50 -0.41 7.49
C LEU A 21 -13.63 -1.08 6.69
N TYR A 22 -14.70 -1.53 7.35
CA TYR A 22 -15.84 -2.16 6.68
C TYR A 22 -16.50 -1.22 5.67
N ARG A 23 -16.67 0.07 6.01
CA ARG A 23 -17.29 1.09 5.15
C ARG A 23 -16.64 1.15 3.77
N TYR A 24 -15.32 0.96 3.68
CA TYR A 24 -14.61 0.98 2.40
C TYR A 24 -14.34 -0.41 1.83
N ALA A 25 -14.06 -1.38 2.69
CA ALA A 25 -13.65 -2.72 2.27
C ALA A 25 -14.81 -3.60 1.77
N HIS A 26 -16.08 -3.25 2.03
CA HIS A 26 -17.23 -3.93 1.43
C HIS A 26 -17.53 -3.46 -0.01
N ASN A 27 -16.82 -2.43 -0.50
CA ASN A 27 -17.02 -1.89 -1.84
C ASN A 27 -16.23 -2.71 -2.88
N SER A 28 -16.90 -3.19 -3.92
CA SER A 28 -16.30 -3.97 -5.01
C SER A 28 -15.23 -3.20 -5.81
N ASN A 29 -15.24 -1.89 -5.72
CA ASN A 29 -14.24 -1.03 -6.33
C ASN A 29 -12.96 -0.88 -5.47
N VAL A 30 -12.86 -1.53 -4.30
CA VAL A 30 -11.67 -1.44 -3.43
C VAL A 30 -10.94 -2.77 -3.39
N GLY A 31 -11.40 -3.73 -2.61
CA GLY A 31 -10.70 -4.99 -2.39
C GLY A 31 -10.42 -5.80 -3.65
N PRO A 32 -11.41 -6.10 -4.47
CA PRO A 32 -11.23 -6.90 -5.69
C PRO A 32 -10.23 -6.31 -6.68
N ILE A 33 -10.09 -4.98 -6.75
CA ILE A 33 -9.12 -4.32 -7.65
C ILE A 33 -7.68 -4.58 -7.21
N VAL A 34 -7.45 -4.76 -5.91
CA VAL A 34 -6.12 -4.99 -5.32
C VAL A 34 -5.89 -6.43 -4.85
N GLY A 35 -6.82 -7.34 -5.17
CA GLY A 35 -6.61 -8.79 -5.04
C GLY A 35 -7.12 -9.43 -3.75
N TRP A 36 -8.03 -8.80 -3.01
CA TRP A 36 -8.67 -9.41 -1.84
C TRP A 36 -10.20 -9.30 -1.88
N PRO A 37 -10.93 -10.26 -1.24
CA PRO A 37 -12.38 -10.31 -1.29
C PRO A 37 -13.04 -9.23 -0.45
N LEU A 38 -14.31 -8.96 -0.73
CA LEU A 38 -15.11 -8.01 0.04
C LEU A 38 -15.17 -8.43 1.52
N HIS A 39 -15.08 -7.45 2.42
CA HIS A 39 -15.42 -7.67 3.81
C HIS A 39 -16.94 -7.86 3.96
N THR A 40 -17.33 -8.79 4.80
CA THR A 40 -18.74 -9.22 4.90
C THR A 40 -19.51 -8.59 6.06
N SER A 41 -18.78 -8.10 7.06
CA SER A 41 -19.34 -7.40 8.24
C SER A 41 -18.27 -6.58 8.96
N VAL A 42 -18.69 -5.78 9.94
CA VAL A 42 -17.78 -5.06 10.86
C VAL A 42 -16.94 -6.06 11.68
N GLU A 43 -17.53 -7.16 12.14
CA GLU A 43 -16.85 -8.21 12.89
C GLU A 43 -15.77 -8.89 12.02
N ASN A 44 -16.08 -9.16 10.75
CA ASN A 44 -15.09 -9.67 9.80
C ASN A 44 -13.94 -8.67 9.58
N SER A 45 -14.24 -7.37 9.48
CA SER A 45 -13.21 -6.33 9.41
C SER A 45 -12.35 -6.28 10.67
N ARG A 46 -12.95 -6.41 11.85
CA ARG A 46 -12.22 -6.48 13.13
C ARG A 46 -11.28 -7.68 13.20
N GLU A 47 -11.71 -8.83 12.73
CA GLU A 47 -10.86 -10.02 12.66
C GLU A 47 -9.69 -9.83 11.67
N ILE A 48 -9.94 -9.19 10.53
CA ILE A 48 -8.89 -8.87 9.56
C ILE A 48 -7.88 -7.86 10.15
N ILE A 49 -8.32 -6.88 10.94
CA ILE A 49 -7.38 -5.99 11.66
C ILE A 49 -6.46 -6.82 12.55
N LYS A 50 -6.99 -7.78 13.31
CA LYS A 50 -6.20 -8.61 14.24
C LYS A 50 -5.22 -9.54 13.56
N THR A 51 -5.59 -10.11 12.42
CA THR A 51 -4.87 -11.22 11.81
C THR A 51 -4.04 -10.83 10.60
N VAL A 52 -4.49 -9.84 9.83
CA VAL A 52 -3.85 -9.43 8.57
C VAL A 52 -3.21 -8.04 8.68
N LEU A 53 -3.90 -7.09 9.31
CA LEU A 53 -3.44 -5.70 9.38
C LEU A 53 -2.67 -5.37 10.67
N SER A 54 -2.36 -6.36 11.50
CA SER A 54 -1.60 -6.22 12.75
C SER A 54 -0.08 -6.28 12.56
N GLY A 55 0.40 -6.37 11.32
CA GLY A 55 1.83 -6.38 11.02
C GLY A 55 2.53 -5.11 11.50
N GLU A 56 3.79 -5.24 11.92
CA GLU A 56 4.60 -4.13 12.48
C GLU A 56 4.72 -2.94 11.51
N GLU A 57 4.84 -3.24 10.21
CA GLU A 57 4.97 -2.25 9.13
C GLU A 57 3.67 -2.13 8.30
N THR A 58 2.51 -2.34 8.95
CA THR A 58 1.19 -2.19 8.33
C THR A 58 0.43 -1.04 8.98
N TYR A 59 0.08 -0.05 8.20
CA TYR A 59 -0.47 1.21 8.67
C TYR A 59 -1.86 1.48 8.12
N ALA A 60 -2.76 1.97 8.98
CA ALA A 60 -3.94 2.71 8.57
C ALA A 60 -3.51 4.06 8.03
N VAL A 61 -4.03 4.44 6.87
CA VAL A 61 -3.89 5.80 6.30
C VAL A 61 -5.01 6.65 6.89
N VAL A 62 -4.68 7.50 7.85
CA VAL A 62 -5.65 8.32 8.59
C VAL A 62 -5.62 9.75 8.09
N LEU A 63 -6.76 10.30 7.71
CA LEU A 63 -6.89 11.71 7.34
C LEU A 63 -6.87 12.57 8.61
N LYS A 64 -5.90 13.46 8.76
CA LYS A 64 -5.72 14.28 9.98
C LYS A 64 -6.92 15.17 10.28
N GLU A 65 -7.57 15.71 9.25
CA GLU A 65 -8.72 16.59 9.38
C GLU A 65 -9.89 15.94 10.12
N THR A 66 -10.16 14.66 9.83
CA THR A 66 -11.31 13.92 10.36
C THR A 66 -10.93 12.86 11.39
N SER A 67 -9.64 12.52 11.49
CA SER A 67 -9.12 11.38 12.27
C SER A 67 -9.65 10.02 11.77
N GLU A 68 -10.16 9.97 10.55
CA GLU A 68 -10.77 8.78 9.94
C GLU A 68 -9.72 7.95 9.17
N PRO A 69 -9.61 6.63 9.40
CA PRO A 69 -8.84 5.75 8.56
C PRO A 69 -9.54 5.54 7.22
N ILE A 70 -8.92 6.02 6.16
CA ILE A 70 -9.46 6.07 4.80
C ILE A 70 -8.82 5.05 3.85
N GLY A 71 -7.82 4.31 4.31
CA GLY A 71 -7.07 3.36 3.51
C GLY A 71 -6.02 2.63 4.33
N SER A 72 -5.18 1.84 3.66
CA SER A 72 -4.04 1.16 4.26
C SER A 72 -2.82 1.22 3.36
N ILE A 73 -1.65 1.21 3.97
CA ILE A 73 -0.37 1.04 3.30
C ILE A 73 0.55 0.19 4.18
N GLY A 74 1.35 -0.68 3.57
CA GLY A 74 2.25 -1.54 4.33
C GLY A 74 3.54 -1.83 3.59
N ILE A 75 4.57 -2.19 4.36
CA ILE A 75 5.88 -2.65 3.90
C ILE A 75 5.97 -4.16 4.14
N MET A 76 6.23 -4.91 3.08
CA MET A 76 6.47 -6.35 3.10
C MET A 76 7.96 -6.60 2.84
N THR A 77 8.68 -7.06 3.86
CA THR A 77 10.10 -7.41 3.75
C THR A 77 10.28 -8.84 3.27
N ALA A 78 11.50 -9.27 2.98
CA ALA A 78 11.82 -10.65 2.59
C ALA A 78 11.37 -11.71 3.63
N ARG A 79 11.12 -11.31 4.87
CA ARG A 79 10.59 -12.17 5.94
C ARG A 79 9.07 -12.28 5.92
N SER A 80 8.38 -11.44 5.16
CA SER A 80 6.94 -11.48 5.00
C SER A 80 6.56 -12.63 4.06
N GLU A 81 5.54 -13.41 4.40
CA GLU A 81 5.03 -14.48 3.54
C GLU A 81 4.13 -13.97 2.41
N ILE A 82 3.79 -12.68 2.42
CA ILE A 82 2.77 -12.08 1.54
C ILE A 82 3.34 -11.19 0.43
N HIS A 83 4.67 -11.08 0.29
CA HIS A 83 5.24 -10.34 -0.84
C HIS A 83 4.95 -11.04 -2.17
N THR A 84 4.72 -10.25 -3.21
CA THR A 84 4.28 -10.76 -4.52
C THR A 84 5.41 -10.85 -5.54
N VAL A 85 6.53 -10.17 -5.27
CA VAL A 85 7.76 -10.20 -6.08
C VAL A 85 8.92 -10.79 -5.26
N LYS A 86 9.87 -11.42 -5.93
CA LYS A 86 11.08 -11.93 -5.25
C LYS A 86 11.99 -10.76 -4.85
N ILE A 87 12.17 -10.57 -3.57
CA ILE A 87 12.98 -9.50 -2.97
C ILE A 87 14.15 -10.07 -2.15
N SER A 88 15.21 -9.29 -2.00
CA SER A 88 16.34 -9.59 -1.12
C SER A 88 16.12 -9.01 0.29
N ASP A 89 17.00 -9.36 1.25
CA ASP A 89 16.92 -8.87 2.63
C ASP A 89 17.08 -7.34 2.77
N THR A 90 17.60 -6.67 1.74
CA THR A 90 17.76 -5.21 1.69
C THR A 90 16.67 -4.51 0.89
N GLU A 91 15.66 -5.23 0.46
CA GLU A 91 14.55 -4.72 -0.34
C GLU A 91 13.23 -4.96 0.36
N CYS A 92 12.22 -4.20 -0.04
CA CYS A 92 10.84 -4.47 0.36
C CYS A 92 9.88 -4.28 -0.82
N GLU A 93 8.68 -4.80 -0.64
CA GLU A 93 7.53 -4.47 -1.49
C GLU A 93 6.56 -3.64 -0.66
N ILE A 94 5.89 -2.67 -1.28
CA ILE A 94 4.79 -1.93 -0.66
C ILE A 94 3.47 -2.28 -1.32
N GLY A 95 2.42 -2.39 -0.51
CA GLY A 95 1.05 -2.52 -0.96
C GLY A 95 0.16 -1.48 -0.31
N TYR A 96 -0.86 -1.01 -1.03
CA TYR A 96 -1.79 0.00 -0.52
C TYR A 96 -3.16 -0.07 -1.18
N TRP A 97 -4.13 0.48 -0.47
CA TRP A 97 -5.46 0.78 -0.99
C TRP A 97 -6.02 2.05 -0.32
N ILE A 98 -7.02 2.65 -0.94
CA ILE A 98 -7.73 3.81 -0.40
C ILE A 98 -9.22 3.71 -0.73
N GLY A 99 -10.05 4.18 0.17
CA GLY A 99 -11.49 4.32 -0.01
C GLY A 99 -11.83 5.12 -1.27
N GLU A 100 -12.87 4.68 -1.99
CA GLU A 100 -13.24 5.27 -3.29
C GLU A 100 -13.46 6.79 -3.24
N PRO A 101 -14.09 7.39 -2.19
CA PRO A 101 -14.31 8.84 -2.11
C PRO A 101 -13.02 9.67 -2.04
N TYR A 102 -11.90 9.08 -1.61
CA TYR A 102 -10.62 9.76 -1.41
C TYR A 102 -9.65 9.63 -2.57
N ARG A 103 -10.06 8.94 -3.65
CA ARG A 103 -9.22 8.76 -4.84
C ARG A 103 -9.07 10.05 -5.63
N GLY A 104 -7.92 10.19 -6.30
CA GLY A 104 -7.63 11.33 -7.16
C GLY A 104 -7.25 12.63 -6.44
N GLN A 105 -7.15 12.62 -5.11
CA GLN A 105 -6.84 13.78 -4.28
C GLN A 105 -5.35 13.88 -3.88
N GLY A 106 -4.49 13.00 -4.40
CA GLY A 106 -3.05 13.01 -4.08
C GLY A 106 -2.67 12.31 -2.77
N LEU A 107 -3.64 11.81 -2.00
CA LEU A 107 -3.41 11.22 -0.67
C LEU A 107 -2.53 9.96 -0.71
N ILE A 108 -2.75 9.06 -1.68
CA ILE A 108 -1.90 7.85 -1.82
C ILE A 108 -0.46 8.20 -2.21
N PRO A 109 -0.19 9.09 -3.19
CA PRO A 109 1.18 9.57 -3.40
C PRO A 109 1.84 10.16 -2.15
N GLU A 110 1.13 10.91 -1.32
CA GLU A 110 1.63 11.44 -0.06
C GLU A 110 2.00 10.31 0.92
N ALA A 111 1.12 9.32 1.09
CA ALA A 111 1.40 8.16 1.93
C ALA A 111 2.60 7.36 1.42
N ILE A 112 2.72 7.14 0.10
CA ILE A 112 3.86 6.47 -0.52
C ILE A 112 5.15 7.24 -0.25
N CYS A 113 5.17 8.56 -0.40
CA CYS A 113 6.36 9.37 -0.16
C CYS A 113 6.86 9.23 1.29
N GLU A 114 5.96 9.20 2.27
CA GLU A 114 6.34 8.99 3.67
C GLU A 114 6.84 7.56 3.94
N ILE A 115 6.22 6.55 3.32
CA ILE A 115 6.70 5.16 3.39
C ILE A 115 8.08 5.01 2.73
N LEU A 116 8.35 5.69 1.60
CA LEU A 116 9.67 5.68 0.98
C LEU A 116 10.72 6.34 1.88
N ARG A 117 10.40 7.46 2.53
CA ARG A 117 11.29 8.06 3.53
C ARG A 117 11.60 7.05 4.64
N HIS A 118 10.58 6.44 5.22
CA HIS A 118 10.73 5.45 6.29
C HIS A 118 11.56 4.25 5.83
N ALA A 119 11.27 3.69 4.65
CA ALA A 119 12.01 2.55 4.10
C ALA A 119 13.50 2.85 3.89
N PHE A 120 13.83 4.04 3.37
CA PHE A 120 15.21 4.39 3.04
C PHE A 120 15.99 5.00 4.21
N GLU A 121 15.35 5.84 5.04
CA GLU A 121 16.04 6.54 6.14
C GLU A 121 16.03 5.76 7.44
N ASP A 122 14.89 5.16 7.81
CA ASP A 122 14.73 4.50 9.11
C ASP A 122 15.06 3.00 9.03
N LEU A 123 14.60 2.30 7.97
CA LEU A 123 14.84 0.86 7.78
C LEU A 123 16.11 0.56 6.97
N HIS A 124 16.76 1.57 6.39
CA HIS A 124 18.01 1.47 5.63
C HIS A 124 17.93 0.49 4.45
N LEU A 125 16.78 0.39 3.80
CA LEU A 125 16.59 -0.46 2.63
C LEU A 125 17.25 0.14 1.38
N SER A 126 17.61 -0.71 0.42
CA SER A 126 18.28 -0.31 -0.81
C SER A 126 17.31 -0.03 -1.95
N SER A 127 16.14 -0.66 -1.94
CA SER A 127 15.10 -0.45 -2.95
C SER A 127 13.71 -0.89 -2.47
N VAL A 128 12.69 -0.29 -3.09
CA VAL A 128 11.29 -0.56 -2.83
C VAL A 128 10.60 -0.98 -4.12
N TRP A 129 9.87 -2.07 -4.06
CA TRP A 129 9.03 -2.61 -5.13
C TRP A 129 7.57 -2.24 -4.91
N CYS A 130 6.84 -2.15 -5.99
CA CYS A 130 5.38 -2.02 -5.94
C CYS A 130 4.76 -2.67 -7.17
N GLY A 131 3.66 -3.40 -6.98
CA GLY A 131 2.89 -4.00 -8.05
C GLY A 131 1.58 -3.28 -8.34
N TYR A 132 1.06 -3.43 -9.57
CA TYR A 132 -0.32 -3.09 -9.92
C TYR A 132 -0.85 -4.05 -10.97
N TYR A 133 -2.12 -4.44 -10.84
CA TYR A 133 -2.76 -5.29 -11.84
C TYR A 133 -3.08 -4.51 -13.11
N ASP A 134 -3.03 -5.22 -14.25
CA ASP A 134 -3.39 -4.66 -15.54
C ASP A 134 -4.77 -3.98 -15.50
N GLY A 135 -4.86 -2.80 -16.10
CA GLY A 135 -6.04 -1.93 -16.03
C GLY A 135 -6.14 -1.03 -14.78
N ASN A 136 -5.30 -1.21 -13.76
CA ASN A 136 -5.27 -0.32 -12.59
C ASN A 136 -4.40 0.93 -12.82
N GLU A 137 -4.81 1.75 -13.79
CA GLU A 137 -4.12 2.98 -14.17
C GLU A 137 -3.95 3.99 -13.01
N LYS A 138 -4.85 3.95 -12.02
CA LYS A 138 -4.76 4.84 -10.84
C LYS A 138 -3.55 4.48 -9.98
N SER A 139 -3.32 3.17 -9.74
CA SER A 139 -2.15 2.70 -9.01
C SER A 139 -0.86 2.99 -9.79
N ARG A 140 -0.82 2.70 -11.11
CA ARG A 140 0.31 3.03 -11.98
C ARG A 140 0.72 4.50 -11.85
N ARG A 141 -0.23 5.43 -12.01
CA ARG A 141 0.02 6.88 -11.93
C ARG A 141 0.47 7.33 -10.55
N ALA A 142 -0.02 6.71 -9.47
CA ALA A 142 0.42 7.02 -8.12
C ALA A 142 1.90 6.65 -7.93
N GLN A 143 2.31 5.46 -8.40
CA GLN A 143 3.69 4.98 -8.36
C GLN A 143 4.62 5.87 -9.20
N GLU A 144 4.23 6.19 -10.44
CA GLU A 144 5.01 7.07 -11.32
C GLU A 144 5.23 8.47 -10.70
N LYS A 145 4.22 9.04 -10.06
CA LYS A 145 4.34 10.33 -9.34
C LYS A 145 5.35 10.28 -8.19
N CYS A 146 5.51 9.12 -7.55
CA CYS A 146 6.46 8.93 -6.46
C CYS A 146 7.86 8.51 -6.95
N GLY A 147 8.08 8.44 -8.27
CA GLY A 147 9.38 8.15 -8.88
C GLY A 147 9.67 6.68 -9.09
N PHE A 148 8.69 5.80 -8.95
CA PHE A 148 8.85 4.40 -9.33
C PHE A 148 9.02 4.26 -10.84
N ILE A 149 9.92 3.36 -11.25
CA ILE A 149 10.24 3.06 -12.64
C ILE A 149 9.73 1.66 -12.96
N TYR A 150 9.07 1.49 -14.10
CA TYR A 150 8.64 0.17 -14.59
C TYR A 150 9.83 -0.79 -14.69
N HIS A 151 9.65 -2.01 -14.21
CA HIS A 151 10.66 -3.04 -14.21
C HIS A 151 10.29 -4.23 -15.11
N HIS A 152 9.15 -4.91 -14.86
CA HIS A 152 8.71 -6.07 -15.64
C HIS A 152 7.21 -6.34 -15.45
N THR A 153 6.71 -7.30 -16.21
CA THR A 153 5.34 -7.79 -16.14
C THR A 153 5.32 -9.30 -15.96
N GLU A 154 4.49 -9.79 -15.05
CA GLU A 154 4.18 -11.20 -14.89
C GLU A 154 2.75 -11.49 -15.38
N HIS A 155 2.61 -12.47 -16.26
CA HIS A 155 1.33 -12.90 -16.80
C HIS A 155 0.82 -14.14 -16.06
N ASN A 156 -0.51 -14.30 -16.00
CA ASN A 156 -1.17 -15.45 -15.36
C ASN A 156 -0.75 -15.68 -13.91
N LYS A 157 -0.46 -14.61 -13.20
CA LYS A 157 -0.05 -14.67 -11.80
C LYS A 157 -1.24 -15.06 -10.92
N PRO A 158 -1.13 -16.09 -10.07
CA PRO A 158 -2.21 -16.47 -9.17
C PRO A 158 -2.55 -15.36 -8.17
N VAL A 159 -3.84 -15.15 -7.95
CA VAL A 159 -4.39 -14.30 -6.89
C VAL A 159 -5.22 -15.21 -5.97
N PRO A 160 -4.57 -15.90 -5.00
CA PRO A 160 -5.20 -17.01 -4.27
C PRO A 160 -6.48 -16.63 -3.53
N LEU A 161 -6.51 -15.43 -2.91
CA LEU A 161 -7.69 -14.95 -2.18
C LEU A 161 -8.90 -14.71 -3.09
N MET A 162 -8.68 -14.48 -4.38
CA MET A 162 -9.73 -14.24 -5.37
C MET A 162 -10.04 -15.49 -6.21
N ASN A 163 -9.26 -16.58 -6.03
CA ASN A 163 -9.31 -17.78 -6.87
C ASN A 163 -9.25 -17.40 -8.38
N ASP A 164 -8.34 -16.52 -8.73
CA ASP A 164 -8.21 -15.87 -10.04
C ASP A 164 -6.74 -15.83 -10.47
N THR A 165 -6.49 -15.47 -11.72
CA THR A 165 -5.17 -15.20 -12.26
C THR A 165 -5.16 -13.85 -12.97
N ARG A 166 -4.12 -13.05 -12.76
CA ARG A 166 -4.02 -11.71 -13.34
C ARG A 166 -2.67 -11.46 -13.99
N THR A 167 -2.62 -10.45 -14.81
CA THR A 167 -1.38 -9.83 -15.23
C THR A 167 -1.02 -8.74 -14.22
N GLU A 168 0.19 -8.79 -13.69
CA GLU A 168 0.70 -7.82 -12.72
C GLU A 168 1.95 -7.15 -13.28
N HIS A 169 1.99 -5.84 -13.18
CA HIS A 169 3.12 -5.00 -13.58
C HIS A 169 3.89 -4.58 -12.33
N PHE A 170 5.21 -4.73 -12.37
CA PHE A 170 6.08 -4.37 -11.26
C PHE A 170 6.89 -3.13 -11.60
N THR A 171 6.95 -2.26 -10.61
CA THR A 171 7.78 -1.06 -10.61
C THR A 171 8.76 -1.12 -9.44
N LYS A 172 9.84 -0.39 -9.54
CA LYS A 172 10.90 -0.34 -8.52
C LYS A 172 11.42 1.09 -8.40
N ILE A 173 11.80 1.47 -7.18
CA ILE A 173 12.58 2.68 -6.91
C ILE A 173 13.78 2.30 -6.04
N THR A 174 14.98 2.77 -6.41
CA THR A 174 16.19 2.60 -5.60
C THR A 174 16.41 3.79 -4.68
N LEU A 175 17.25 3.61 -3.66
CA LEU A 175 17.69 4.72 -2.78
C LEU A 175 18.33 5.86 -3.59
N GLU A 176 19.06 5.54 -4.68
CA GLU A 176 19.67 6.54 -5.55
C GLU A 176 18.61 7.33 -6.33
N ASP A 177 17.65 6.64 -6.95
CA ASP A 177 16.52 7.27 -7.65
C ASP A 177 15.73 8.19 -6.72
N TRP A 178 15.44 7.72 -5.50
CA TRP A 178 14.72 8.49 -4.50
C TRP A 178 15.46 9.77 -4.09
N LYS A 179 16.77 9.69 -3.83
CA LYS A 179 17.60 10.86 -3.50
C LYS A 179 17.61 11.89 -4.63
N ASN A 180 17.69 11.42 -5.88
CA ASN A 180 17.69 12.30 -7.05
C ASN A 180 16.30 12.98 -7.22
N ASN A 181 15.22 12.29 -6.89
CA ASN A 181 13.85 12.82 -6.99
C ASN A 181 13.52 13.86 -5.91
N ILE A 182 14.00 13.69 -4.67
CA ILE A 182 13.81 14.70 -3.60
C ILE A 182 14.40 16.06 -4.01
N GLY A 183 15.49 16.08 -4.75
CA GLY A 183 16.08 17.31 -5.28
C GLY A 183 15.20 18.06 -6.29
N ASN A 184 14.25 17.35 -6.92
CA ASN A 184 13.37 17.88 -7.97
C ASN A 184 11.94 18.19 -7.48
N LEU A 185 11.59 17.82 -6.23
CA LEU A 185 10.26 18.03 -5.63
C LEU A 185 10.22 19.29 -4.71
N LYS A 186 11.29 20.11 -4.71
CA LYS A 186 11.33 21.39 -3.99
C LYS A 186 11.04 22.56 -4.88
#